data_4f1ddc361f981fc8e851bf797f078f29
#
_entry.id   4f1ddc361f981fc8e851bf797f078f29
#
_cell.length_a   1.000
_cell.length_b   1.000
_cell.length_c   1.000
_cell.angle_alpha   90.00
_cell.angle_beta   90.00
_cell.angle_gamma   90.00
#
_symmetry.space_group_name_H-M   'P 1'
#
loop_
_entity.id
_entity.type
_entity.pdbx_description
1 polymer ?
#
loop_
_entity_poly.entity_id
_entity_poly.type
_entity_poly.pdbx_seq_one_letter_code
_entity_poly.pdbx_strand_id
1 'polypeptide(L)'
;VLLDGKNLLKLSDAQFRSIRGQKIAMVFQEPMTALNSLHRVEKIIAETLWLQGWSKKQARQRVIALLEDVGIPNPESVLQRFPYELSGGQRQRVMIAMALVQEPDILIADEPTTALDVMLQVQILDLLKSLQQRHNMAMILISHDLNLVKHYADDVVVIHQGKVVEQGAVAQIFEQSQSTYTQNLLNHSFGQAINVQDAAPLLCLKQLEVKFPIKKGWFNRTTQYLAAVEALDLSLAQGHSLGIVGESGAGKSSLALAVARLIESRGKIQFGEHDLNQLSQKALRPLRRDFQIVFQDPFASLNPRMSVEQIIAEGLTLKPLSLFERTQRIENVLTQVELPVAFKSYYPHELSGGQRQRVALARALVLQPKLLILDEPTSALDRSTQRSIVALLRRLQHEQGISYLFISHDLQVVRALCQQVLVLRHAKVVELQATEQLFEQPQSDYTRQLIQASQYQ
;
A
#
# COMPACT_ATOMS: atom_id res chain seq x y z
N VAL A 1 -7.79 25.64 -21.42
CA VAL A 1 -6.40 25.20 -21.27
C VAL A 1 -5.62 25.72 -22.46
N LEU A 2 -4.51 26.42 -22.21
CA LEU A 2 -3.65 27.00 -23.25
C LEU A 2 -2.28 26.30 -23.23
N LEU A 3 -1.79 25.89 -24.39
CA LEU A 3 -0.43 25.39 -24.63
C LEU A 3 0.16 26.19 -25.80
N ASP A 4 1.28 26.86 -25.60
CA ASP A 4 1.91 27.74 -26.60
C ASP A 4 0.92 28.70 -27.26
N GLY A 5 0.01 29.29 -26.46
CA GLY A 5 -1.04 30.19 -26.91
C GLY A 5 -2.26 29.53 -27.61
N LYS A 6 -2.23 28.23 -27.84
CA LYS A 6 -3.33 27.47 -28.45
C LYS A 6 -4.27 26.89 -27.40
N ASN A 7 -5.59 27.10 -27.57
CA ASN A 7 -6.57 26.50 -26.67
C ASN A 7 -6.81 25.02 -27.02
N LEU A 8 -6.32 24.11 -26.16
CA LEU A 8 -6.43 22.66 -26.34
C LEU A 8 -7.86 22.16 -26.47
N LEU A 9 -8.84 22.80 -25.81
CA LEU A 9 -10.24 22.42 -25.84
C LEU A 9 -10.94 22.77 -27.18
N LYS A 10 -10.30 23.55 -28.02
CA LYS A 10 -10.82 23.93 -29.35
C LYS A 10 -10.16 23.16 -30.50
N LEU A 11 -9.22 22.26 -30.19
CA LEU A 11 -8.52 21.46 -31.21
C LEU A 11 -9.39 20.32 -31.70
N SER A 12 -9.24 19.97 -32.99
CA SER A 12 -9.79 18.71 -33.49
C SER A 12 -9.05 17.50 -32.90
N ASP A 13 -9.69 16.32 -32.93
CA ASP A 13 -9.08 15.08 -32.44
C ASP A 13 -7.75 14.75 -33.11
N ALA A 14 -7.60 15.09 -34.41
CA ALA A 14 -6.37 14.87 -35.15
C ALA A 14 -5.25 15.79 -34.66
N GLN A 15 -5.55 17.07 -34.41
CA GLN A 15 -4.62 18.06 -33.85
C GLN A 15 -4.25 17.70 -32.40
N PHE A 16 -5.21 17.24 -31.61
CA PHE A 16 -4.93 16.85 -30.23
C PHE A 16 -4.10 15.58 -30.15
N ARG A 17 -4.26 14.63 -31.08
CA ARG A 17 -3.41 13.44 -31.18
C ARG A 17 -1.94 13.78 -31.45
N SER A 18 -1.65 14.82 -32.22
CA SER A 18 -0.25 15.26 -32.45
C SER A 18 0.41 15.91 -31.22
N ILE A 19 -0.39 16.36 -30.25
CA ILE A 19 0.11 16.92 -28.98
C ILE A 19 0.34 15.83 -27.93
N ARG A 20 -0.57 14.82 -27.90
CA ARG A 20 -0.44 13.70 -26.97
C ARG A 20 0.83 12.90 -27.24
N GLY A 21 1.63 12.72 -26.20
CA GLY A 21 2.89 12.00 -26.22
C GLY A 21 4.06 12.81 -26.77
N GLN A 22 3.85 13.73 -27.70
CA GLN A 22 4.91 14.59 -28.23
C GLN A 22 5.15 15.85 -27.40
N LYS A 23 4.08 16.51 -26.96
CA LYS A 23 4.14 17.73 -26.14
C LYS A 23 3.77 17.48 -24.69
N ILE A 24 2.75 16.65 -24.49
CA ILE A 24 2.24 16.31 -23.15
C ILE A 24 2.22 14.79 -23.05
N ALA A 25 2.95 14.26 -22.09
CA ALA A 25 2.90 12.85 -21.71
C ALA A 25 2.36 12.67 -20.31
N MET A 26 1.92 11.45 -19.99
CA MET A 26 1.34 11.12 -18.69
C MET A 26 1.89 9.80 -18.14
N VAL A 27 2.27 9.81 -16.89
CA VAL A 27 2.53 8.64 -16.07
C VAL A 27 1.30 8.41 -15.22
N PHE A 28 0.67 7.24 -15.35
CA PHE A 28 -0.59 6.91 -14.69
C PHE A 28 -0.36 6.32 -13.31
N GLN A 29 -1.38 6.37 -12.48
CA GLN A 29 -1.37 5.87 -11.10
C GLN A 29 -1.04 4.36 -11.00
N GLU A 30 -1.61 3.54 -11.89
CA GLU A 30 -1.44 2.09 -11.87
C GLU A 30 -0.73 1.56 -13.12
N PRO A 31 0.54 1.10 -13.01
CA PRO A 31 1.26 0.55 -14.16
C PRO A 31 0.59 -0.67 -14.80
N MET A 32 -0.13 -1.49 -14.00
CA MET A 32 -0.76 -2.71 -14.53
C MET A 32 -1.96 -2.42 -15.42
N THR A 33 -2.65 -1.31 -15.22
CA THR A 33 -3.77 -0.88 -16.06
C THR A 33 -3.30 -0.06 -17.26
N ALA A 34 -2.17 0.65 -17.10
CA ALA A 34 -1.58 1.48 -18.15
C ALA A 34 -0.76 0.68 -19.19
N LEU A 35 -0.07 -0.36 -18.76
CA LEU A 35 0.75 -1.21 -19.63
C LEU A 35 -0.09 -2.37 -20.20
N ASN A 36 -0.07 -2.55 -21.51
CA ASN A 36 -0.75 -3.69 -22.14
C ASN A 36 -0.04 -5.00 -21.73
N SER A 37 -0.70 -5.81 -20.93
CA SER A 37 -0.16 -7.07 -20.38
C SER A 37 0.12 -8.14 -21.44
N LEU A 38 -0.44 -8.02 -22.64
CA LEU A 38 -0.22 -8.93 -23.77
C LEU A 38 0.94 -8.52 -24.66
N HIS A 39 1.53 -7.34 -24.44
CA HIS A 39 2.66 -6.85 -25.20
C HIS A 39 3.96 -6.96 -24.39
N ARG A 40 5.07 -7.20 -25.09
CA ARG A 40 6.40 -7.16 -24.49
C ARG A 40 6.84 -5.72 -24.27
N VAL A 41 7.74 -5.49 -23.33
CA VAL A 41 8.27 -4.17 -22.98
C VAL A 41 8.78 -3.41 -24.20
N GLU A 42 9.55 -4.06 -25.09
CA GLU A 42 10.04 -3.44 -26.34
C GLU A 42 8.89 -2.88 -27.17
N LYS A 43 7.82 -3.66 -27.36
CA LYS A 43 6.65 -3.21 -28.14
C LYS A 43 5.92 -2.07 -27.46
N ILE A 44 5.70 -2.15 -26.14
CA ILE A 44 4.99 -1.12 -25.37
C ILE A 44 5.65 0.25 -25.54
N ILE A 45 6.98 0.31 -25.47
CA ILE A 45 7.70 1.59 -25.56
C ILE A 45 7.90 2.00 -27.02
N ALA A 46 8.23 1.06 -27.94
CA ALA A 46 8.58 1.39 -29.33
C ALA A 46 7.38 1.67 -30.23
N GLU A 47 6.15 1.31 -29.83
CA GLU A 47 4.96 1.38 -30.69
C GLU A 47 4.73 2.79 -31.26
N THR A 48 4.89 3.81 -30.43
CA THR A 48 4.75 5.22 -30.85
C THR A 48 5.84 5.66 -31.83
N LEU A 49 7.08 5.16 -31.71
CA LEU A 49 8.17 5.43 -32.62
C LEU A 49 7.92 4.79 -34.00
N TRP A 50 7.39 3.56 -34.02
CA TRP A 50 7.03 2.89 -35.28
C TRP A 50 5.91 3.62 -36.00
N LEU A 51 4.94 4.16 -35.30
CA LEU A 51 3.88 4.99 -35.88
C LEU A 51 4.42 6.29 -36.49
N GLN A 52 5.57 6.77 -36.03
CA GLN A 52 6.29 7.92 -36.56
C GLN A 52 7.24 7.52 -37.71
N GLY A 53 7.28 6.26 -38.12
CA GLY A 53 8.11 5.78 -39.25
C GLY A 53 9.54 5.38 -38.85
N TRP A 54 9.87 5.28 -37.57
CA TRP A 54 11.19 4.80 -37.17
C TRP A 54 11.39 3.34 -37.56
N SER A 55 12.60 3.01 -38.04
CA SER A 55 12.96 1.63 -38.27
C SER A 55 13.03 0.83 -36.97
N LYS A 56 12.77 -0.47 -37.01
CA LYS A 56 12.85 -1.36 -35.85
C LYS A 56 14.20 -1.26 -35.13
N LYS A 57 15.29 -1.12 -35.86
CA LYS A 57 16.64 -1.00 -35.29
C LYS A 57 16.81 0.29 -34.50
N GLN A 58 16.40 1.42 -35.07
CA GLN A 58 16.48 2.74 -34.41
C GLN A 58 15.58 2.80 -33.17
N ALA A 59 14.33 2.34 -33.31
CA ALA A 59 13.39 2.29 -32.17
C ALA A 59 13.95 1.42 -31.04
N ARG A 60 14.49 0.23 -31.34
CA ARG A 60 15.11 -0.64 -30.32
C ARG A 60 16.27 0.04 -29.61
N GLN A 61 17.16 0.73 -30.33
CA GLN A 61 18.28 1.45 -29.72
C GLN A 61 17.78 2.56 -28.77
N ARG A 62 16.76 3.30 -29.21
CA ARG A 62 16.13 4.34 -28.36
C ARG A 62 15.49 3.75 -27.10
N VAL A 63 14.78 2.61 -27.23
CA VAL A 63 14.17 1.92 -26.08
C VAL A 63 15.23 1.47 -25.08
N ILE A 64 16.35 0.91 -25.54
CA ILE A 64 17.45 0.49 -24.66
C ILE A 64 18.00 1.70 -23.89
N ALA A 65 18.32 2.79 -24.59
CA ALA A 65 18.83 4.02 -23.97
C ALA A 65 17.85 4.56 -22.91
N LEU A 66 16.53 4.57 -23.20
CA LEU A 66 15.52 5.02 -22.23
C LEU A 66 15.43 4.09 -21.02
N LEU A 67 15.53 2.78 -21.22
CA LEU A 67 15.52 1.84 -20.09
C LEU A 67 16.76 2.00 -19.20
N GLU A 68 17.92 2.38 -19.80
CA GLU A 68 19.12 2.76 -19.05
C GLU A 68 18.90 4.07 -18.28
N ASP A 69 18.34 5.09 -18.94
CA ASP A 69 18.04 6.40 -18.33
C ASP A 69 17.10 6.28 -17.12
N VAL A 70 16.12 5.40 -17.18
CA VAL A 70 15.23 5.14 -16.04
C VAL A 70 15.81 4.13 -15.03
N GLY A 71 17.06 3.71 -15.20
CA GLY A 71 17.79 2.86 -14.25
C GLY A 71 17.33 1.40 -14.22
N ILE A 72 16.91 0.84 -15.35
CA ILE A 72 16.67 -0.60 -15.48
C ILE A 72 18.02 -1.32 -15.69
N PRO A 73 18.44 -2.21 -14.77
CA PRO A 73 19.66 -2.98 -14.95
C PRO A 73 19.48 -4.01 -16.09
N ASN A 74 20.50 -4.14 -16.95
CA ASN A 74 20.49 -5.05 -18.11
C ASN A 74 19.24 -4.89 -19.00
N PRO A 75 19.03 -3.72 -19.64
CA PRO A 75 17.81 -3.40 -20.39
C PRO A 75 17.45 -4.45 -21.44
N GLU A 76 18.44 -5.02 -22.13
CA GLU A 76 18.21 -6.04 -23.16
C GLU A 76 17.48 -7.29 -22.63
N SER A 77 17.74 -7.66 -21.37
CA SER A 77 17.08 -8.80 -20.73
C SER A 77 15.60 -8.56 -20.44
N VAL A 78 15.19 -7.29 -20.40
CA VAL A 78 13.83 -6.85 -20.05
C VAL A 78 12.97 -6.64 -21.31
N LEU A 79 13.58 -6.33 -22.45
CA LEU A 79 12.87 -6.04 -23.72
C LEU A 79 11.84 -7.12 -24.09
N GLN A 80 12.17 -8.39 -23.86
CA GLN A 80 11.33 -9.53 -24.26
C GLN A 80 10.38 -10.00 -23.16
N ARG A 81 10.41 -9.37 -21.97
CA ARG A 81 9.50 -9.69 -20.85
C ARG A 81 8.16 -9.02 -21.04
N PHE A 82 7.16 -9.62 -20.39
CA PHE A 82 5.83 -9.04 -20.26
C PHE A 82 5.72 -8.26 -18.94
N PRO A 83 4.81 -7.29 -18.82
CA PRO A 83 4.64 -6.50 -17.59
C PRO A 83 4.48 -7.32 -16.31
N TYR A 84 3.78 -8.45 -16.35
CA TYR A 84 3.57 -9.31 -15.19
C TYR A 84 4.85 -10.06 -14.72
N GLU A 85 5.89 -10.12 -15.55
CA GLU A 85 7.20 -10.73 -15.20
C GLU A 85 8.14 -9.73 -14.50
N LEU A 86 7.73 -8.46 -14.37
CA LEU A 86 8.49 -7.37 -13.77
C LEU A 86 8.07 -7.11 -12.32
N SER A 87 9.00 -6.62 -11.50
CA SER A 87 8.67 -6.08 -10.17
C SER A 87 7.85 -4.78 -10.28
N GLY A 88 7.20 -4.35 -9.19
CA GLY A 88 6.45 -3.09 -9.15
C GLY A 88 7.27 -1.88 -9.58
N GLY A 89 8.47 -1.73 -9.02
CA GLY A 89 9.38 -0.64 -9.39
C GLY A 89 9.89 -0.73 -10.83
N GLN A 90 10.12 -1.94 -11.36
CA GLN A 90 10.48 -2.11 -12.79
C GLN A 90 9.33 -1.73 -13.71
N ARG A 91 8.09 -2.10 -13.40
CA ARG A 91 6.90 -1.68 -14.17
C ARG A 91 6.75 -0.17 -14.19
N GLN A 92 6.95 0.48 -13.03
CA GLN A 92 6.89 1.94 -12.93
C GLN A 92 7.95 2.60 -13.82
N ARG A 93 9.20 2.11 -13.79
CA ARG A 93 10.29 2.60 -14.65
C ARG A 93 10.00 2.40 -16.13
N VAL A 94 9.42 1.27 -16.52
CA VAL A 94 8.97 1.00 -17.89
C VAL A 94 7.86 1.97 -18.32
N MET A 95 6.91 2.28 -17.46
CA MET A 95 5.85 3.26 -17.72
C MET A 95 6.42 4.67 -17.89
N ILE A 96 7.39 5.06 -17.07
CA ILE A 96 8.12 6.34 -17.22
C ILE A 96 8.86 6.36 -18.54
N ALA A 97 9.58 5.31 -18.92
CA ALA A 97 10.27 5.21 -20.21
C ALA A 97 9.29 5.33 -21.40
N MET A 98 8.11 4.69 -21.30
CA MET A 98 7.05 4.81 -22.30
C MET A 98 6.55 6.26 -22.44
N ALA A 99 6.38 6.97 -21.34
CA ALA A 99 5.95 8.38 -21.35
C ALA A 99 7.00 9.31 -21.97
N LEU A 100 8.28 9.04 -21.73
CA LEU A 100 9.41 9.88 -22.18
C LEU A 100 9.92 9.56 -23.58
N VAL A 101 9.39 8.53 -24.26
CA VAL A 101 9.94 8.05 -25.55
C VAL A 101 9.96 9.11 -26.64
N GLN A 102 9.03 10.07 -26.59
CA GLN A 102 8.88 11.17 -27.55
C GLN A 102 9.44 12.51 -27.06
N GLU A 103 10.13 12.54 -25.90
CA GLU A 103 10.72 13.74 -25.30
C GLU A 103 9.70 14.87 -25.12
N PRO A 104 8.66 14.68 -24.28
CA PRO A 104 7.60 15.66 -24.11
C PRO A 104 8.08 16.94 -23.42
N ASP A 105 7.44 18.08 -23.72
CA ASP A 105 7.69 19.34 -23.04
C ASP A 105 7.07 19.36 -21.63
N ILE A 106 5.97 18.61 -21.42
CA ILE A 106 5.24 18.54 -20.15
C ILE A 106 4.98 17.07 -19.79
N LEU A 107 5.38 16.69 -18.59
CA LEU A 107 5.06 15.40 -17.98
C LEU A 107 4.01 15.57 -16.88
N ILE A 108 2.87 14.91 -17.01
CA ILE A 108 1.88 14.78 -15.93
C ILE A 108 2.15 13.46 -15.21
N ALA A 109 2.51 13.53 -13.95
CA ALA A 109 2.73 12.38 -13.09
C ALA A 109 1.55 12.26 -12.10
N ASP A 110 0.62 11.36 -12.40
CA ASP A 110 -0.59 11.15 -11.61
C ASP A 110 -0.35 10.03 -10.60
N GLU A 111 -0.13 10.43 -9.34
CA GLU A 111 0.21 9.55 -8.23
C GLU A 111 1.29 8.50 -8.61
N PRO A 112 2.46 8.91 -9.14
CA PRO A 112 3.42 8.00 -9.76
C PRO A 112 4.08 7.02 -8.78
N THR A 113 3.79 7.14 -7.50
CA THR A 113 4.39 6.33 -6.43
C THR A 113 3.38 5.54 -5.60
N THR A 114 2.09 5.63 -5.94
CA THR A 114 1.04 4.84 -5.28
C THR A 114 1.32 3.34 -5.40
N ALA A 115 1.10 2.60 -4.34
CA ALA A 115 1.37 1.16 -4.21
C ALA A 115 2.87 0.75 -4.26
N LEU A 116 3.79 1.71 -4.14
CA LEU A 116 5.22 1.43 -3.94
C LEU A 116 5.58 1.57 -2.45
N ASP A 117 6.60 0.82 -2.03
CA ASP A 117 7.17 1.05 -0.71
C ASP A 117 7.97 2.37 -0.67
N VAL A 118 8.17 2.90 0.55
CA VAL A 118 8.74 4.22 0.79
C VAL A 118 10.08 4.44 0.09
N MET A 119 10.95 3.42 0.11
CA MET A 119 12.28 3.50 -0.52
C MET A 119 12.16 3.64 -2.04
N LEU A 120 11.27 2.87 -2.65
CA LEU A 120 11.00 2.96 -4.09
C LEU A 120 10.30 4.28 -4.47
N GLN A 121 9.43 4.82 -3.61
CA GLN A 121 8.79 6.11 -3.82
C GLN A 121 9.82 7.23 -4.00
N VAL A 122 10.76 7.34 -3.05
CA VAL A 122 11.84 8.35 -3.10
C VAL A 122 12.69 8.13 -4.37
N GLN A 123 13.09 6.90 -4.68
CA GLN A 123 13.88 6.60 -5.87
C GLN A 123 13.18 6.98 -7.19
N ILE A 124 11.86 6.78 -7.28
CA ILE A 124 11.09 7.14 -8.49
C ILE A 124 10.95 8.66 -8.62
N LEU A 125 10.73 9.39 -7.51
CA LEU A 125 10.61 10.85 -7.54
C LEU A 125 11.96 11.52 -7.83
N ASP A 126 13.05 11.03 -7.25
CA ASP A 126 14.41 11.48 -7.55
C ASP A 126 14.74 11.24 -9.04
N LEU A 127 14.35 10.08 -9.56
CA LEU A 127 14.46 9.78 -10.98
C LEU A 127 13.68 10.79 -11.83
N LEU A 128 12.39 11.03 -11.53
CA LEU A 128 11.55 11.98 -12.25
C LEU A 128 12.14 13.40 -12.22
N LYS A 129 12.63 13.85 -11.04
CA LYS A 129 13.29 15.16 -10.90
C LYS A 129 14.56 15.24 -11.73
N SER A 130 15.40 14.20 -11.75
CA SER A 130 16.62 14.16 -12.57
C SER A 130 16.30 14.16 -14.08
N LEU A 131 15.24 13.45 -14.48
CA LEU A 131 14.78 13.44 -15.88
C LEU A 131 14.18 14.78 -16.29
N GLN A 132 13.40 15.42 -15.41
CA GLN A 132 12.89 16.78 -15.59
C GLN A 132 14.02 17.76 -15.92
N GLN A 133 15.08 17.74 -15.12
CA GLN A 133 16.23 18.62 -15.32
C GLN A 133 17.00 18.31 -16.62
N ARG A 134 17.26 17.00 -16.89
CA ARG A 134 18.01 16.59 -18.10
C ARG A 134 17.30 16.89 -19.40
N HIS A 135 15.96 16.72 -19.42
CA HIS A 135 15.15 16.95 -20.61
C HIS A 135 14.55 18.36 -20.67
N ASN A 136 14.83 19.22 -19.66
CA ASN A 136 14.28 20.59 -19.56
C ASN A 136 12.76 20.64 -19.74
N MET A 137 12.04 19.66 -19.15
CA MET A 137 10.58 19.56 -19.24
C MET A 137 9.89 20.11 -17.99
N ALA A 138 8.68 20.62 -18.15
CA ALA A 138 7.81 20.96 -17.02
C ALA A 138 7.17 19.67 -16.46
N MET A 139 6.97 19.62 -15.13
CA MET A 139 6.32 18.48 -14.47
C MET A 139 5.10 18.95 -13.67
N ILE A 140 3.97 18.29 -13.86
CA ILE A 140 2.79 18.41 -13.01
C ILE A 140 2.72 17.14 -12.18
N LEU A 141 3.01 17.25 -10.89
CA LEU A 141 2.94 16.12 -9.93
C LEU A 141 1.60 16.17 -9.21
N ILE A 142 0.80 15.11 -9.36
CA ILE A 142 -0.42 14.91 -8.59
C ILE A 142 -0.10 13.92 -7.48
N SER A 143 -0.37 14.28 -6.23
CA SER A 143 -0.12 13.44 -5.07
C SER A 143 -1.07 13.80 -3.93
N HIS A 144 -1.46 12.82 -3.15
CA HIS A 144 -2.12 12.99 -1.86
C HIS A 144 -1.11 13.09 -0.70
N ASP A 145 0.17 12.86 -0.97
CA ASP A 145 1.24 12.96 0.01
C ASP A 145 1.89 14.34 -0.03
N LEU A 146 1.60 15.12 1.01
CA LEU A 146 2.04 16.50 1.09
C LEU A 146 3.55 16.65 1.33
N ASN A 147 4.17 15.70 2.01
CA ASN A 147 5.62 15.79 2.23
C ASN A 147 6.39 15.56 0.93
N LEU A 148 5.89 14.68 0.06
CA LEU A 148 6.44 14.53 -1.29
C LEU A 148 6.25 15.83 -2.10
N VAL A 149 5.06 16.44 -2.04
CA VAL A 149 4.80 17.72 -2.71
C VAL A 149 5.74 18.81 -2.16
N LYS A 150 5.90 18.91 -0.85
CA LYS A 150 6.81 19.86 -0.19
C LYS A 150 8.25 19.74 -0.69
N HIS A 151 8.71 18.52 -0.97
CA HIS A 151 10.10 18.26 -1.34
C HIS A 151 10.37 18.39 -2.85
N TYR A 152 9.41 18.02 -3.70
CA TYR A 152 9.65 17.92 -5.15
C TYR A 152 9.00 19.02 -5.98
N ALA A 153 8.01 19.76 -5.47
CA ALA A 153 7.32 20.82 -6.19
C ALA A 153 7.89 22.21 -5.88
N ASP A 154 7.74 23.12 -6.83
CA ASP A 154 8.08 24.55 -6.68
C ASP A 154 6.81 25.33 -6.26
N ASP A 155 5.68 25.04 -6.91
CA ASP A 155 4.35 25.62 -6.65
C ASP A 155 3.33 24.54 -6.33
N VAL A 156 2.29 24.89 -5.56
CA VAL A 156 1.21 23.98 -5.14
C VAL A 156 -0.15 24.54 -5.49
N VAL A 157 -1.02 23.67 -5.99
CA VAL A 157 -2.45 23.93 -6.15
C VAL A 157 -3.23 22.93 -5.30
N VAL A 158 -3.93 23.40 -4.28
CA VAL A 158 -4.79 22.57 -3.42
C VAL A 158 -6.19 22.52 -4.01
N ILE A 159 -6.68 21.30 -4.27
CA ILE A 159 -8.00 21.05 -4.87
C ILE A 159 -8.88 20.32 -3.86
N HIS A 160 -10.11 20.79 -3.68
CA HIS A 160 -11.13 20.13 -2.87
C HIS A 160 -12.49 20.20 -3.58
N GLN A 161 -13.17 19.07 -3.69
CA GLN A 161 -14.48 18.95 -4.37
C GLN A 161 -14.51 19.60 -5.77
N GLY A 162 -13.43 19.41 -6.55
CA GLY A 162 -13.32 19.95 -7.91
C GLY A 162 -13.05 21.44 -8.00
N LYS A 163 -12.76 22.12 -6.89
CA LYS A 163 -12.46 23.56 -6.83
C LYS A 163 -11.04 23.79 -6.31
N VAL A 164 -10.35 24.78 -6.87
CA VAL A 164 -9.10 25.27 -6.30
C VAL A 164 -9.43 26.02 -5.00
N VAL A 165 -8.85 25.53 -3.90
CA VAL A 165 -9.05 26.08 -2.56
C VAL A 165 -7.94 27.07 -2.22
N GLU A 166 -6.71 26.74 -2.63
CA GLU A 166 -5.53 27.56 -2.38
C GLU A 166 -4.46 27.26 -3.43
N GLN A 167 -3.62 28.25 -3.78
CA GLN A 167 -2.49 28.06 -4.68
C GLN A 167 -1.37 29.04 -4.34
N GLY A 168 -0.13 28.64 -4.56
CA GLY A 168 1.04 29.48 -4.34
C GLY A 168 2.34 28.69 -4.26
N ALA A 169 3.44 29.37 -3.98
CA ALA A 169 4.72 28.73 -3.75
C ALA A 169 4.66 27.74 -2.57
N VAL A 170 5.40 26.65 -2.67
CA VAL A 170 5.43 25.59 -1.63
C VAL A 170 5.66 26.19 -0.23
N ALA A 171 6.66 27.04 -0.06
CA ALA A 171 6.97 27.65 1.24
C ALA A 171 5.77 28.42 1.81
N GLN A 172 5.05 29.21 0.98
CA GLN A 172 3.89 29.97 1.40
C GLN A 172 2.75 29.05 1.85
N ILE A 173 2.42 28.02 1.07
CA ILE A 173 1.32 27.11 1.38
C ILE A 173 1.60 26.30 2.65
N PHE A 174 2.84 25.85 2.84
CA PHE A 174 3.19 25.01 3.98
C PHE A 174 3.39 25.79 5.29
N GLU A 175 3.81 27.06 5.22
CA GLU A 175 4.10 27.87 6.41
C GLU A 175 2.97 28.84 6.77
N GLN A 176 2.20 29.32 5.77
CA GLN A 176 1.25 30.41 5.93
C GLN A 176 -0.08 30.16 5.21
N SER A 177 -0.55 28.89 5.18
CA SER A 177 -1.83 28.57 4.52
C SER A 177 -2.99 29.37 5.11
N GLN A 178 -3.84 29.92 4.23
CA GLN A 178 -5.01 30.72 4.59
C GLN A 178 -6.30 29.86 4.69
N SER A 179 -6.35 28.80 3.91
CA SER A 179 -7.52 27.92 3.88
C SER A 179 -7.55 26.98 5.08
N THR A 180 -8.67 26.93 5.79
CA THR A 180 -8.92 25.96 6.86
C THR A 180 -8.78 24.52 6.35
N TYR A 181 -9.16 24.24 5.10
CA TYR A 181 -8.99 22.93 4.51
C TYR A 181 -7.52 22.57 4.35
N THR A 182 -6.70 23.50 3.80
CA THR A 182 -5.26 23.31 3.66
C THR A 182 -4.59 23.13 5.03
N GLN A 183 -4.93 23.91 6.04
CA GLN A 183 -4.42 23.78 7.40
C GLN A 183 -4.73 22.42 7.99
N ASN A 184 -5.96 21.93 7.84
CA ASN A 184 -6.36 20.61 8.27
C ASN A 184 -5.63 19.50 7.50
N LEU A 185 -5.36 19.71 6.22
CA LEU A 185 -4.61 18.78 5.38
C LEU A 185 -3.12 18.76 5.81
N LEU A 186 -2.54 19.89 6.15
CA LEU A 186 -1.15 20.04 6.64
C LEU A 186 -0.94 19.55 8.08
N ASN A 187 -2.01 19.36 8.85
CA ASN A 187 -1.91 18.83 10.21
C ASN A 187 -1.69 17.31 10.17
N HIS A 188 -0.43 16.87 10.13
CA HIS A 188 -0.02 15.50 9.86
C HIS A 188 0.03 14.55 11.06
N SER A 189 -0.27 15.02 12.27
CA SER A 189 -0.12 14.17 13.44
C SER A 189 -1.12 13.00 13.44
N PHE A 190 -0.63 11.79 13.35
CA PHE A 190 -1.39 10.58 13.64
C PHE A 190 -1.60 10.36 15.14
N GLY A 191 -0.99 11.19 16.00
CA GLY A 191 -0.94 11.02 17.45
C GLY A 191 0.15 10.03 17.87
N GLN A 192 0.04 9.51 19.09
CA GLN A 192 1.02 8.57 19.68
C GLN A 192 0.37 7.25 20.02
N ALA A 193 1.16 6.17 20.01
CA ALA A 193 0.71 4.87 20.50
C ALA A 193 0.28 4.98 21.97
N ILE A 194 -0.74 4.20 22.34
CA ILE A 194 -1.22 4.18 23.74
C ILE A 194 -0.19 3.51 24.64
N ASN A 195 -0.11 3.99 25.87
CA ASN A 195 0.66 3.30 26.92
C ASN A 195 -0.14 2.06 27.36
N VAL A 196 0.43 0.89 27.23
CA VAL A 196 -0.17 -0.37 27.64
C VAL A 196 0.68 -0.95 28.76
N GLN A 197 0.02 -1.42 29.84
CA GLN A 197 0.72 -2.09 30.93
C GLN A 197 1.28 -3.44 30.49
N ASP A 198 2.34 -3.89 31.13
CA ASP A 198 2.90 -5.22 30.91
C ASP A 198 1.85 -6.30 31.09
N ALA A 199 1.69 -7.14 30.10
CA ALA A 199 0.71 -8.20 30.07
C ALA A 199 1.35 -9.53 29.63
N ALA A 200 0.65 -10.62 29.92
CA ALA A 200 1.09 -11.95 29.50
C ALA A 200 1.18 -12.04 27.97
N PRO A 201 2.11 -12.84 27.42
CA PRO A 201 2.19 -13.07 25.99
C PRO A 201 0.89 -13.69 25.44
N LEU A 202 0.31 -13.06 24.41
CA LEU A 202 -0.83 -13.57 23.69
C LEU A 202 -0.40 -14.44 22.49
N LEU A 203 0.60 -13.97 21.75
CA LEU A 203 1.15 -14.65 20.57
C LEU A 203 2.67 -14.81 20.75
N CYS A 204 3.16 -16.04 20.62
CA CYS A 204 4.59 -16.33 20.61
C CYS A 204 4.92 -17.18 19.38
N LEU A 205 5.85 -16.70 18.58
CA LEU A 205 6.43 -17.44 17.45
C LEU A 205 7.80 -17.97 17.86
N LYS A 206 8.07 -19.25 17.57
CA LYS A 206 9.39 -19.86 17.82
C LYS A 206 9.86 -20.55 16.55
N GLN A 207 11.00 -20.09 16.01
CA GLN A 207 11.62 -20.61 14.81
C GLN A 207 10.60 -20.71 13.65
N LEU A 208 9.73 -19.69 13.53
CA LEU A 208 8.72 -19.65 12.49
C LEU A 208 9.38 -19.40 11.13
N GLU A 209 9.14 -20.30 10.20
CA GLU A 209 9.68 -20.26 8.85
C GLU A 209 8.56 -20.47 7.83
N VAL A 210 8.59 -19.69 6.72
CA VAL A 210 7.66 -19.84 5.59
C VAL A 210 8.45 -20.05 4.32
N LYS A 211 8.20 -21.18 3.63
CA LYS A 211 8.85 -21.52 2.37
C LYS A 211 7.82 -21.95 1.33
N PHE A 212 7.92 -21.39 0.14
CA PHE A 212 7.10 -21.76 -1.00
C PHE A 212 7.88 -22.68 -1.96
N PRO A 213 7.29 -23.83 -2.40
CA PRO A 213 7.93 -24.71 -3.36
C PRO A 213 7.93 -24.07 -4.76
N ILE A 214 9.10 -23.98 -5.37
CA ILE A 214 9.25 -23.62 -6.78
C ILE A 214 9.18 -24.92 -7.60
N LYS A 215 8.10 -25.05 -8.35
CA LYS A 215 7.87 -26.20 -9.23
C LYS A 215 8.36 -25.89 -10.63
N LYS A 216 9.17 -26.77 -11.22
CA LYS A 216 9.68 -26.64 -12.61
C LYS A 216 9.46 -27.93 -13.40
N GLY A 217 9.36 -27.78 -14.73
CA GLY A 217 9.26 -28.87 -15.69
C GLY A 217 7.85 -29.45 -15.87
N TRP A 218 7.70 -30.30 -16.88
CA TRP A 218 6.43 -30.94 -17.30
C TRP A 218 5.74 -31.71 -16.16
N PHE A 219 6.53 -32.34 -15.26
CA PHE A 219 6.01 -33.10 -14.13
C PHE A 219 5.77 -32.29 -12.87
N ASN A 220 5.84 -30.95 -12.94
CA ASN A 220 5.55 -30.05 -11.81
C ASN A 220 6.33 -30.40 -10.52
N ARG A 221 7.56 -30.90 -10.65
CA ARG A 221 8.41 -31.31 -9.53
C ARG A 221 8.97 -30.09 -8.80
N THR A 222 8.95 -30.13 -7.48
CA THR A 222 9.60 -29.12 -6.63
C THR A 222 11.11 -29.21 -6.83
N THR A 223 11.71 -28.15 -7.36
CA THR A 223 13.15 -28.08 -7.62
C THR A 223 13.90 -27.26 -6.58
N GLN A 224 13.22 -26.29 -6.00
CA GLN A 224 13.77 -25.36 -5.02
C GLN A 224 12.66 -24.85 -4.10
N TYR A 225 13.05 -24.26 -2.98
CA TYR A 225 12.14 -23.54 -2.09
C TYR A 225 12.55 -22.06 -2.04
N LEU A 226 11.58 -21.17 -2.19
CA LEU A 226 11.74 -19.75 -1.93
C LEU A 226 11.41 -19.51 -0.46
N ALA A 227 12.37 -19.03 0.31
CA ALA A 227 12.11 -18.55 1.67
C ALA A 227 11.36 -17.21 1.58
N ALA A 228 10.14 -17.18 2.11
CA ALA A 228 9.37 -15.96 2.27
C ALA A 228 9.52 -15.36 3.67
N VAL A 229 9.78 -16.21 4.66
CA VAL A 229 10.17 -15.82 6.02
C VAL A 229 11.23 -16.82 6.48
N GLU A 230 12.42 -16.35 6.84
CA GLU A 230 13.44 -17.18 7.51
C GLU A 230 13.06 -17.35 8.99
N ALA A 231 13.64 -18.35 9.64
CA ALA A 231 13.33 -18.69 11.03
C ALA A 231 13.41 -17.45 11.94
N LEU A 232 12.29 -17.11 12.58
CA LEU A 232 12.21 -15.98 13.50
C LEU A 232 11.51 -16.34 14.81
N ASP A 233 11.90 -15.62 15.86
CA ASP A 233 11.27 -15.65 17.17
C ASP A 233 10.63 -14.29 17.44
N LEU A 234 9.40 -14.29 17.99
CA LEU A 234 8.61 -13.10 18.25
C LEU A 234 7.67 -13.33 19.42
N SER A 235 7.44 -12.30 20.22
CA SER A 235 6.42 -12.29 21.27
C SER A 235 5.58 -11.03 21.19
N LEU A 236 4.25 -11.17 21.26
CA LEU A 236 3.30 -10.07 21.35
C LEU A 236 2.45 -10.26 22.60
N ALA A 237 2.50 -9.30 23.50
CA ALA A 237 1.69 -9.30 24.72
C ALA A 237 0.23 -8.92 24.43
N GLN A 238 -0.67 -9.34 25.31
CA GLN A 238 -2.10 -8.99 25.21
C GLN A 238 -2.30 -7.47 25.31
N GLY A 239 -3.12 -6.92 24.43
CA GLY A 239 -3.38 -5.49 24.37
C GLY A 239 -2.28 -4.67 23.68
N HIS A 240 -1.13 -5.27 23.33
CA HIS A 240 -0.05 -4.59 22.62
C HIS A 240 -0.21 -4.67 21.12
N SER A 241 0.46 -3.77 20.41
CA SER A 241 0.54 -3.75 18.94
C SER A 241 1.98 -3.90 18.49
N LEU A 242 2.21 -4.78 17.52
CA LEU A 242 3.48 -4.96 16.84
C LEU A 242 3.35 -4.48 15.39
N GLY A 243 4.14 -3.50 15.01
CA GLY A 243 4.29 -3.06 13.63
C GLY A 243 5.27 -3.97 12.87
N ILE A 244 4.93 -4.35 11.66
CA ILE A 244 5.82 -5.08 10.74
C ILE A 244 6.06 -4.21 9.53
N VAL A 245 7.32 -3.81 9.33
CA VAL A 245 7.72 -2.90 8.25
C VAL A 245 8.82 -3.51 7.39
N GLY A 246 9.03 -2.95 6.20
CA GLY A 246 10.03 -3.39 5.24
C GLY A 246 9.58 -3.25 3.80
N GLU A 247 10.48 -3.46 2.84
CA GLU A 247 10.22 -3.38 1.40
C GLU A 247 9.11 -4.33 0.93
N SER A 248 8.54 -4.03 -0.25
CA SER A 248 7.64 -4.96 -0.93
C SER A 248 8.36 -6.29 -1.21
N GLY A 249 7.70 -7.42 -0.90
CA GLY A 249 8.32 -8.74 -1.03
C GLY A 249 9.25 -9.15 0.14
N ALA A 250 9.39 -8.34 1.21
CA ALA A 250 10.20 -8.70 2.38
C ALA A 250 9.66 -9.86 3.21
N GLY A 251 8.43 -10.33 2.96
CA GLY A 251 7.80 -11.45 3.67
C GLY A 251 6.71 -11.05 4.66
N LYS A 252 6.35 -9.77 4.77
CA LYS A 252 5.37 -9.23 5.74
C LYS A 252 4.01 -9.94 5.68
N SER A 253 3.36 -9.93 4.51
CA SER A 253 2.05 -10.61 4.32
C SER A 253 2.16 -12.13 4.47
N SER A 254 3.30 -12.74 4.07
CA SER A 254 3.54 -14.18 4.30
C SER A 254 3.59 -14.50 5.79
N LEU A 255 4.22 -13.65 6.60
CA LEU A 255 4.22 -13.79 8.06
C LEU A 255 2.80 -13.68 8.63
N ALA A 256 2.02 -12.68 8.22
CA ALA A 256 0.63 -12.51 8.63
C ALA A 256 -0.25 -13.73 8.29
N LEU A 257 -0.15 -14.21 7.05
CA LEU A 257 -0.89 -15.39 6.59
C LEU A 257 -0.49 -16.67 7.34
N ALA A 258 0.79 -16.82 7.68
CA ALA A 258 1.29 -17.95 8.47
C ALA A 258 0.72 -17.91 9.90
N VAL A 259 0.74 -16.73 10.55
CA VAL A 259 0.15 -16.53 11.89
C VAL A 259 -1.34 -16.82 11.86
N ALA A 260 -2.06 -16.37 10.81
CA ALA A 260 -3.48 -16.68 10.61
C ALA A 260 -3.76 -18.13 10.23
N ARG A 261 -2.72 -18.98 10.06
CA ARG A 261 -2.84 -20.37 9.59
C ARG A 261 -3.60 -20.50 8.27
N LEU A 262 -3.37 -19.55 7.37
CA LEU A 262 -3.90 -19.56 6.00
C LEU A 262 -2.91 -20.17 5.00
N ILE A 263 -1.62 -20.19 5.34
CA ILE A 263 -0.55 -20.85 4.61
C ILE A 263 0.23 -21.79 5.54
N GLU A 264 0.94 -22.75 4.97
CA GLU A 264 1.79 -23.66 5.71
C GLU A 264 3.05 -22.95 6.21
N SER A 265 3.45 -23.28 7.44
CA SER A 265 4.67 -22.77 8.06
C SER A 265 5.31 -23.85 8.93
N ARG A 266 6.62 -23.73 9.16
CA ARG A 266 7.36 -24.56 10.12
C ARG A 266 7.64 -23.75 11.38
N GLY A 267 8.00 -24.44 12.46
CA GLY A 267 8.18 -23.83 13.78
C GLY A 267 6.88 -23.85 14.60
N LYS A 268 6.85 -23.07 15.67
CA LYS A 268 5.72 -23.03 16.62
C LYS A 268 5.00 -21.69 16.57
N ILE A 269 3.66 -21.73 16.54
CA ILE A 269 2.78 -20.57 16.68
C ILE A 269 1.93 -20.79 17.94
N GLN A 270 2.39 -20.26 19.05
CA GLN A 270 1.66 -20.30 20.32
C GLN A 270 0.69 -19.12 20.40
N PHE A 271 -0.61 -19.39 20.50
CA PHE A 271 -1.66 -18.40 20.73
C PHE A 271 -2.39 -18.74 22.04
N GLY A 272 -2.16 -17.96 23.07
CA GLY A 272 -2.54 -18.33 24.43
C GLY A 272 -1.92 -19.68 24.81
N GLU A 273 -2.76 -20.66 25.17
CA GLU A 273 -2.32 -22.01 25.53
C GLU A 273 -2.17 -22.98 24.34
N HIS A 274 -2.54 -22.56 23.13
CA HIS A 274 -2.63 -23.43 21.96
C HIS A 274 -1.44 -23.26 21.01
N ASP A 275 -0.81 -24.37 20.62
CA ASP A 275 0.10 -24.41 19.48
C ASP A 275 -0.70 -24.60 18.18
N LEU A 276 -0.89 -23.49 17.44
CA LEU A 276 -1.73 -23.49 16.25
C LEU A 276 -1.20 -24.42 15.14
N ASN A 277 0.13 -24.66 15.07
CA ASN A 277 0.72 -25.52 14.04
C ASN A 277 0.40 -27.00 14.24
N GLN A 278 0.12 -27.40 15.48
CA GLN A 278 -0.24 -28.78 15.79
C GLN A 278 -1.75 -29.07 15.66
N LEU A 279 -2.57 -28.04 15.51
CA LEU A 279 -4.02 -28.19 15.42
C LEU A 279 -4.48 -28.57 14.02
N SER A 280 -5.41 -29.54 13.96
CA SER A 280 -6.16 -29.82 12.73
C SER A 280 -7.06 -28.62 12.37
N GLN A 281 -7.46 -28.51 11.09
CA GLN A 281 -8.37 -27.45 10.64
C GLN A 281 -9.71 -27.44 11.43
N LYS A 282 -10.19 -28.62 11.83
CA LYS A 282 -11.41 -28.75 12.65
C LYS A 282 -11.23 -28.17 14.06
N ALA A 283 -10.08 -28.43 14.69
CA ALA A 283 -9.75 -27.90 16.01
C ALA A 283 -9.42 -26.41 15.99
N LEU A 284 -8.86 -25.90 14.88
CA LEU A 284 -8.52 -24.50 14.68
C LEU A 284 -9.78 -23.62 14.46
N ARG A 285 -10.84 -24.18 13.88
CA ARG A 285 -12.05 -23.43 13.50
C ARG A 285 -12.68 -22.61 14.66
N PRO A 286 -12.89 -23.14 15.87
CA PRO A 286 -13.44 -22.36 16.98
C PRO A 286 -12.48 -21.25 17.46
N LEU A 287 -11.16 -21.45 17.37
CA LEU A 287 -10.15 -20.47 17.80
C LEU A 287 -10.02 -19.29 16.82
N ARG A 288 -10.36 -19.48 15.54
CA ARG A 288 -10.29 -18.42 14.53
C ARG A 288 -11.12 -17.19 14.87
N ARG A 289 -12.14 -17.30 15.71
CA ARG A 289 -12.88 -16.15 16.21
C ARG A 289 -12.02 -15.22 17.06
N ASP A 290 -11.04 -15.77 17.80
CA ASP A 290 -10.20 -15.05 18.73
C ASP A 290 -9.03 -14.34 18.02
N PHE A 291 -8.70 -14.73 16.79
CA PHE A 291 -7.77 -14.02 15.91
C PHE A 291 -8.37 -13.85 14.51
N GLN A 292 -8.43 -12.63 14.05
CA GLN A 292 -9.03 -12.25 12.78
C GLN A 292 -8.01 -11.55 11.90
N ILE A 293 -8.24 -11.56 10.58
CA ILE A 293 -7.38 -10.87 9.61
C ILE A 293 -8.21 -9.91 8.75
N VAL A 294 -7.65 -8.71 8.53
CA VAL A 294 -8.14 -7.73 7.56
C VAL A 294 -7.08 -7.61 6.48
N PHE A 295 -7.45 -7.89 5.24
CA PHE A 295 -6.55 -7.89 4.08
C PHE A 295 -6.34 -6.49 3.51
N GLN A 296 -5.26 -6.32 2.76
CA GLN A 296 -4.79 -5.09 2.15
C GLN A 296 -5.84 -4.44 1.23
N ASP A 297 -6.55 -5.22 0.43
CA ASP A 297 -7.54 -4.72 -0.52
C ASP A 297 -8.96 -4.95 0.00
N PRO A 298 -9.66 -3.90 0.49
CA PRO A 298 -11.04 -4.02 0.91
C PRO A 298 -12.00 -4.30 -0.25
N PHE A 299 -11.66 -3.93 -1.49
CA PHE A 299 -12.47 -4.23 -2.67
C PHE A 299 -12.50 -5.72 -2.98
N ALA A 300 -11.33 -6.36 -2.97
CA ALA A 300 -11.22 -7.80 -3.22
C ALA A 300 -11.71 -8.64 -2.03
N SER A 301 -11.66 -8.09 -0.80
CA SER A 301 -12.01 -8.83 0.41
C SER A 301 -13.50 -8.84 0.75
N LEU A 302 -14.27 -7.90 0.22
CA LEU A 302 -15.72 -7.81 0.43
C LEU A 302 -16.48 -8.37 -0.78
N ASN A 303 -17.45 -9.27 -0.55
CA ASN A 303 -18.27 -9.79 -1.64
C ASN A 303 -19.19 -8.67 -2.19
N PRO A 304 -19.03 -8.22 -3.45
CA PRO A 304 -19.80 -7.10 -4.00
C PRO A 304 -21.28 -7.38 -4.17
N ARG A 305 -21.72 -8.65 -4.04
CA ARG A 305 -23.12 -9.08 -4.16
C ARG A 305 -23.83 -9.18 -2.81
N MET A 306 -23.13 -8.94 -1.72
CA MET A 306 -23.67 -9.00 -0.37
C MET A 306 -23.84 -7.59 0.19
N SER A 307 -24.92 -7.36 0.95
CA SER A 307 -25.07 -6.13 1.72
C SER A 307 -24.08 -6.08 2.88
N VAL A 308 -23.82 -4.89 3.42
CA VAL A 308 -22.97 -4.68 4.60
C VAL A 308 -23.43 -5.57 5.76
N GLU A 309 -24.74 -5.66 6.00
CA GLU A 309 -25.31 -6.55 7.00
C GLU A 309 -24.92 -8.00 6.77
N GLN A 310 -25.05 -8.50 5.54
CA GLN A 310 -24.72 -9.88 5.17
C GLN A 310 -23.22 -10.15 5.36
N ILE A 311 -22.36 -9.22 4.93
CA ILE A 311 -20.92 -9.32 5.07
C ILE A 311 -20.49 -9.41 6.54
N ILE A 312 -21.02 -8.54 7.41
CA ILE A 312 -20.70 -8.54 8.83
C ILE A 312 -21.25 -9.80 9.50
N ALA A 313 -22.44 -10.24 9.10
CA ALA A 313 -23.11 -11.38 9.68
C ALA A 313 -22.45 -12.74 9.35
N GLU A 314 -21.60 -12.81 8.32
CA GLU A 314 -20.95 -14.07 7.89
C GLU A 314 -20.24 -14.79 9.06
N GLY A 315 -19.48 -14.05 9.86
CA GLY A 315 -18.79 -14.60 11.04
C GLY A 315 -19.74 -15.10 12.13
N LEU A 316 -20.92 -14.51 12.25
CA LEU A 316 -21.89 -14.86 13.29
C LEU A 316 -22.63 -16.18 13.03
N THR A 317 -22.56 -16.72 11.81
CA THR A 317 -23.20 -18.00 11.43
C THR A 317 -22.64 -19.21 12.20
N LEU A 318 -21.48 -19.06 12.83
CA LEU A 318 -20.84 -20.11 13.63
C LEU A 318 -21.51 -20.36 15.00
N LYS A 319 -22.40 -19.47 15.44
CA LYS A 319 -23.17 -19.63 16.68
C LYS A 319 -24.66 -19.48 16.41
N PRO A 320 -25.52 -20.30 17.03
CA PRO A 320 -26.96 -20.10 16.99
C PRO A 320 -27.28 -18.81 17.78
N LEU A 321 -27.49 -17.70 17.07
CA LEU A 321 -27.99 -16.44 17.61
C LEU A 321 -29.41 -16.22 17.13
N SER A 322 -30.26 -15.64 17.95
CA SER A 322 -31.56 -15.13 17.54
C SER A 322 -31.38 -13.99 16.52
N LEU A 323 -32.39 -13.74 15.69
CA LEU A 323 -32.37 -12.62 14.76
C LEU A 323 -32.15 -11.28 15.48
N PHE A 324 -32.74 -11.09 16.64
CA PHE A 324 -32.57 -9.88 17.45
C PHE A 324 -31.11 -9.70 17.91
N GLU A 325 -30.50 -10.73 18.48
CA GLU A 325 -29.10 -10.66 18.93
C GLU A 325 -28.14 -10.42 17.79
N ARG A 326 -28.40 -11.06 16.62
CA ARG A 326 -27.60 -10.86 15.41
C ARG A 326 -27.67 -9.41 14.94
N THR A 327 -28.88 -8.85 14.81
CA THR A 327 -29.10 -7.47 14.39
C THR A 327 -28.43 -6.50 15.35
N GLN A 328 -28.61 -6.69 16.66
CA GLN A 328 -28.03 -5.85 17.68
C GLN A 328 -26.48 -5.86 17.63
N ARG A 329 -25.84 -7.01 17.40
CA ARG A 329 -24.38 -7.10 17.26
C ARG A 329 -23.89 -6.36 16.03
N ILE A 330 -24.60 -6.45 14.90
CA ILE A 330 -24.26 -5.76 13.66
C ILE A 330 -24.36 -4.24 13.84
N GLU A 331 -25.45 -3.77 14.45
CA GLU A 331 -25.65 -2.34 14.73
C GLU A 331 -24.61 -1.78 15.70
N ASN A 332 -24.27 -2.54 16.73
CA ASN A 332 -23.23 -2.16 17.67
C ASN A 332 -21.86 -2.06 17.00
N VAL A 333 -21.47 -3.04 16.17
CA VAL A 333 -20.16 -2.99 15.50
C VAL A 333 -20.09 -1.90 14.44
N LEU A 334 -21.20 -1.61 13.75
CA LEU A 334 -21.24 -0.46 12.82
C LEU A 334 -21.00 0.86 13.57
N THR A 335 -21.63 1.03 14.73
CA THR A 335 -21.39 2.19 15.60
C THR A 335 -19.95 2.24 16.09
N GLN A 336 -19.37 1.11 16.48
CA GLN A 336 -17.97 1.02 16.91
C GLN A 336 -16.99 1.48 15.82
N VAL A 337 -17.25 1.13 14.57
CA VAL A 337 -16.42 1.56 13.43
C VAL A 337 -16.85 2.91 12.86
N GLU A 338 -17.71 3.66 13.55
CA GLU A 338 -18.18 4.99 13.16
C GLU A 338 -18.90 5.02 11.79
N LEU A 339 -19.68 3.98 11.52
CA LEU A 339 -20.58 3.94 10.38
C LEU A 339 -22.03 4.08 10.83
N PRO A 340 -22.84 4.87 10.11
CA PRO A 340 -24.29 4.93 10.36
C PRO A 340 -24.95 3.54 10.25
N VAL A 341 -25.84 3.21 11.18
CA VAL A 341 -26.58 1.94 11.17
C VAL A 341 -27.36 1.74 9.85
N ALA A 342 -27.80 2.83 9.23
CA ALA A 342 -28.50 2.79 7.94
C ALA A 342 -27.64 2.12 6.83
N PHE A 343 -26.32 2.10 6.97
CA PHE A 343 -25.43 1.49 5.96
C PHE A 343 -25.53 -0.04 5.89
N LYS A 344 -26.21 -0.68 6.84
CA LYS A 344 -26.43 -2.15 6.82
C LYS A 344 -27.07 -2.66 5.52
N SER A 345 -27.90 -1.85 4.86
CA SER A 345 -28.55 -2.20 3.58
C SER A 345 -27.72 -1.86 2.34
N TYR A 346 -26.59 -1.13 2.48
CA TYR A 346 -25.75 -0.72 1.36
C TYR A 346 -24.88 -1.89 0.87
N TYR A 347 -24.48 -1.78 -0.40
CA TYR A 347 -23.54 -2.70 -1.01
C TYR A 347 -22.14 -2.07 -1.09
N PRO A 348 -21.06 -2.87 -1.19
CA PRO A 348 -19.70 -2.33 -1.24
C PRO A 348 -19.46 -1.27 -2.32
N HIS A 349 -20.10 -1.37 -3.48
CA HIS A 349 -19.94 -0.40 -4.56
C HIS A 349 -20.56 0.98 -4.27
N GLU A 350 -21.47 1.08 -3.30
CA GLU A 350 -22.11 2.33 -2.87
C GLU A 350 -21.28 3.08 -1.82
N LEU A 351 -20.16 2.47 -1.33
CA LEU A 351 -19.35 2.98 -0.24
C LEU A 351 -18.04 3.60 -0.76
N SER A 352 -17.55 4.65 -0.08
CA SER A 352 -16.18 5.15 -0.29
C SER A 352 -15.12 4.14 0.16
N GLY A 353 -13.84 4.34 -0.24
CA GLY A 353 -12.72 3.48 0.17
C GLY A 353 -12.60 3.36 1.69
N GLY A 354 -12.66 4.46 2.41
CA GLY A 354 -12.61 4.48 3.88
C GLY A 354 -13.82 3.81 4.54
N GLN A 355 -15.02 3.95 3.96
CA GLN A 355 -16.22 3.26 4.45
C GLN A 355 -16.12 1.74 4.22
N ARG A 356 -15.60 1.28 3.08
CA ARG A 356 -15.33 -0.15 2.83
C ARG A 356 -14.33 -0.71 3.83
N GLN A 357 -13.27 0.04 4.12
CA GLN A 357 -12.27 -0.35 5.13
C GLN A 357 -12.91 -0.52 6.51
N ARG A 358 -13.81 0.40 6.92
CA ARG A 358 -14.57 0.29 8.16
C ARG A 358 -15.51 -0.93 8.17
N VAL A 359 -16.11 -1.28 7.03
CA VAL A 359 -16.91 -2.52 6.90
C VAL A 359 -16.02 -3.76 7.04
N ALA A 360 -14.83 -3.77 6.45
CA ALA A 360 -13.88 -4.87 6.59
C ALA A 360 -13.43 -5.03 8.06
N LEU A 361 -13.19 -3.92 8.77
CA LEU A 361 -12.93 -3.91 10.21
C LEU A 361 -14.14 -4.42 11.00
N ALA A 362 -15.36 -3.96 10.69
CA ALA A 362 -16.58 -4.40 11.36
C ALA A 362 -16.82 -5.91 11.23
N ARG A 363 -16.56 -6.49 10.04
CA ARG A 363 -16.63 -7.93 9.79
C ARG A 363 -15.72 -8.74 10.71
N ALA A 364 -14.52 -8.24 11.00
CA ALA A 364 -13.58 -8.87 11.91
C ALA A 364 -13.97 -8.65 13.38
N LEU A 365 -14.36 -7.42 13.73
CA LEU A 365 -14.65 -6.99 15.11
C LEU A 365 -15.96 -7.57 15.68
N VAL A 366 -16.93 -7.93 14.84
CA VAL A 366 -18.21 -8.51 15.28
C VAL A 366 -18.01 -9.82 16.05
N LEU A 367 -16.87 -10.48 15.84
CA LEU A 367 -16.47 -11.70 16.55
C LEU A 367 -15.77 -11.44 17.88
N GLN A 368 -15.45 -10.18 18.21
CA GLN A 368 -14.72 -9.75 19.40
C GLN A 368 -13.37 -10.47 19.54
N PRO A 369 -12.46 -10.32 18.56
CA PRO A 369 -11.18 -11.02 18.56
C PRO A 369 -10.24 -10.44 19.63
N LYS A 370 -9.32 -11.29 20.14
CA LYS A 370 -8.20 -10.88 21.00
C LYS A 370 -7.03 -10.36 20.19
N LEU A 371 -6.84 -10.88 18.97
CA LEU A 371 -5.79 -10.49 18.02
C LEU A 371 -6.42 -10.10 16.69
N LEU A 372 -6.06 -8.93 16.19
CA LEU A 372 -6.41 -8.49 14.85
C LEU A 372 -5.14 -8.34 14.02
N ILE A 373 -5.04 -9.12 12.96
CA ILE A 373 -3.97 -9.07 11.97
C ILE A 373 -4.41 -8.10 10.88
N LEU A 374 -3.66 -7.03 10.68
CA LEU A 374 -3.98 -5.94 9.77
C LEU A 374 -2.90 -5.87 8.70
N ASP A 375 -3.22 -6.31 7.49
CA ASP A 375 -2.26 -6.30 6.36
C ASP A 375 -2.52 -5.04 5.51
N GLU A 376 -1.69 -4.02 5.70
CA GLU A 376 -1.74 -2.72 5.04
C GLU A 376 -3.14 -2.06 5.02
N PRO A 377 -3.83 -1.94 6.16
CA PRO A 377 -5.24 -1.54 6.20
C PRO A 377 -5.49 -0.09 5.79
N THR A 378 -4.46 0.71 5.58
CA THR A 378 -4.56 2.15 5.28
C THR A 378 -3.90 2.55 3.97
N SER A 379 -3.28 1.61 3.23
CA SER A 379 -2.43 1.92 2.06
C SER A 379 -3.16 2.57 0.87
N ALA A 380 -4.47 2.30 0.71
CA ALA A 380 -5.28 2.83 -0.39
C ALA A 380 -6.16 4.03 0.02
N LEU A 381 -5.86 4.64 1.17
CA LEU A 381 -6.69 5.71 1.75
C LEU A 381 -5.94 7.05 1.75
N ASP A 382 -6.69 8.13 1.58
CA ASP A 382 -6.16 9.48 1.79
C ASP A 382 -5.74 9.72 3.26
N ARG A 383 -4.82 10.66 3.49
CA ARG A 383 -4.24 10.95 4.81
C ARG A 383 -5.28 11.24 5.89
N SER A 384 -6.38 11.93 5.57
CA SER A 384 -7.43 12.25 6.54
C SER A 384 -8.17 11.00 6.99
N THR A 385 -8.49 10.14 6.05
CA THR A 385 -9.11 8.83 6.30
C THR A 385 -8.16 7.88 7.05
N GLN A 386 -6.86 7.86 6.70
CA GLN A 386 -5.84 7.10 7.44
C GLN A 386 -5.80 7.50 8.91
N ARG A 387 -5.76 8.82 9.22
CA ARG A 387 -5.80 9.33 10.61
C ARG A 387 -7.04 8.85 11.36
N SER A 388 -8.19 8.91 10.71
CA SER A 388 -9.46 8.47 11.29
C SER A 388 -9.45 6.97 11.62
N ILE A 389 -8.89 6.13 10.74
CA ILE A 389 -8.74 4.68 10.98
C ILE A 389 -7.73 4.41 12.11
N VAL A 390 -6.60 5.10 12.14
CA VAL A 390 -5.59 4.95 13.21
C VAL A 390 -6.17 5.35 14.58
N ALA A 391 -6.91 6.45 14.64
CA ALA A 391 -7.59 6.89 15.84
C ALA A 391 -8.65 5.86 16.31
N LEU A 392 -9.41 5.30 15.37
CA LEU A 392 -10.36 4.21 15.63
C LEU A 392 -9.65 2.98 16.22
N LEU A 393 -8.56 2.52 15.61
CA LEU A 393 -7.81 1.35 16.08
C LEU A 393 -7.24 1.59 17.49
N ARG A 394 -6.66 2.78 17.78
CA ARG A 394 -6.18 3.13 19.13
C ARG A 394 -7.31 3.10 20.17
N ARG A 395 -8.46 3.66 19.83
CA ARG A 395 -9.62 3.63 20.71
C ARG A 395 -10.06 2.19 21.02
N LEU A 396 -10.17 1.34 19.98
CA LEU A 396 -10.53 -0.07 20.15
C LEU A 396 -9.48 -0.85 20.96
N GLN A 397 -8.20 -0.56 20.77
CA GLN A 397 -7.12 -1.14 21.57
C GLN A 397 -7.28 -0.76 23.06
N HIS A 398 -7.51 0.52 23.33
CA HIS A 398 -7.67 1.03 24.69
C HIS A 398 -8.94 0.49 25.39
N GLU A 399 -10.08 0.51 24.68
CA GLU A 399 -11.38 0.16 25.27
C GLU A 399 -11.59 -1.35 25.39
N GLN A 400 -11.06 -2.14 24.46
CA GLN A 400 -11.34 -3.58 24.31
C GLN A 400 -10.12 -4.47 24.56
N GLY A 401 -8.93 -3.90 24.74
CA GLY A 401 -7.69 -4.67 24.94
C GLY A 401 -7.30 -5.54 23.74
N ILE A 402 -7.68 -5.15 22.52
CA ILE A 402 -7.34 -5.90 21.30
C ILE A 402 -5.85 -5.74 21.01
N SER A 403 -5.17 -6.84 20.71
CA SER A 403 -3.79 -6.83 20.24
C SER A 403 -3.75 -6.70 18.74
N TYR A 404 -2.74 -6.01 18.19
CA TYR A 404 -2.57 -5.86 16.74
C TYR A 404 -1.25 -6.44 16.26
N LEU A 405 -1.32 -7.19 15.16
CA LEU A 405 -0.21 -7.46 14.28
C LEU A 405 -0.42 -6.56 13.05
N PHE A 406 0.28 -5.43 13.01
CA PHE A 406 0.01 -4.35 12.07
C PHE A 406 1.09 -4.25 11.00
N ILE A 407 0.77 -4.57 9.76
CA ILE A 407 1.67 -4.42 8.62
C ILE A 407 1.39 -3.10 7.94
N SER A 408 2.43 -2.32 7.73
CA SER A 408 2.37 -1.08 6.96
C SER A 408 3.73 -0.75 6.36
N HIS A 409 3.71 -0.04 5.24
CA HIS A 409 4.88 0.63 4.71
C HIS A 409 5.01 2.07 5.24
N ASP A 410 3.96 2.62 5.87
CA ASP A 410 3.95 3.95 6.48
C ASP A 410 4.44 3.88 7.93
N LEU A 411 5.68 4.34 8.15
CA LEU A 411 6.29 4.35 9.48
C LEU A 411 5.64 5.35 10.45
N GLN A 412 5.03 6.42 9.96
CA GLN A 412 4.33 7.39 10.82
C GLN A 412 3.07 6.75 11.43
N VAL A 413 2.33 5.97 10.63
CA VAL A 413 1.18 5.20 11.10
C VAL A 413 1.61 4.14 12.12
N VAL A 414 2.71 3.43 11.84
CA VAL A 414 3.27 2.43 12.77
C VAL A 414 3.68 3.08 14.08
N ARG A 415 4.38 4.21 14.06
CA ARG A 415 4.77 4.97 15.26
C ARG A 415 3.56 5.40 16.09
N ALA A 416 2.46 5.77 15.43
CA ALA A 416 1.25 6.24 16.10
C ALA A 416 0.39 5.13 16.73
N LEU A 417 0.61 3.85 16.36
CA LEU A 417 -0.24 2.74 16.78
C LEU A 417 0.51 1.65 17.55
N CYS A 418 1.78 1.40 17.23
CA CYS A 418 2.50 0.21 17.67
C CYS A 418 3.49 0.52 18.79
N GLN A 419 3.59 -0.37 19.79
CA GLN A 419 4.56 -0.29 20.89
C GLN A 419 5.91 -0.88 20.51
N GLN A 420 5.94 -1.84 19.56
CA GLN A 420 7.13 -2.49 19.04
C GLN A 420 7.09 -2.53 17.52
N VAL A 421 8.27 -2.55 16.91
CA VAL A 421 8.42 -2.65 15.45
C VAL A 421 9.41 -3.74 15.08
N LEU A 422 8.97 -4.60 14.17
CA LEU A 422 9.77 -5.62 13.48
C LEU A 422 10.10 -5.13 12.08
N VAL A 423 11.38 -5.00 11.78
CA VAL A 423 11.89 -4.64 10.44
C VAL A 423 12.29 -5.91 9.70
N LEU A 424 11.66 -6.15 8.55
CA LEU A 424 11.95 -7.29 7.67
C LEU A 424 12.63 -6.83 6.37
N ARG A 425 13.65 -7.58 5.95
CA ARG A 425 14.29 -7.42 4.64
C ARG A 425 14.70 -8.78 4.08
N HIS A 426 14.35 -9.06 2.82
CA HIS A 426 14.73 -10.31 2.15
C HIS A 426 14.43 -11.57 2.98
N ALA A 427 13.22 -11.66 3.50
CA ALA A 427 12.74 -12.74 4.36
C ALA A 427 13.40 -12.85 5.76
N LYS A 428 14.29 -11.94 6.13
CA LYS A 428 15.04 -11.93 7.41
C LYS A 428 14.58 -10.81 8.33
N VAL A 429 14.67 -11.07 9.62
CA VAL A 429 14.57 -10.04 10.66
C VAL A 429 15.85 -9.21 10.63
N VAL A 430 15.71 -7.92 10.39
CA VAL A 430 16.83 -6.96 10.46
C VAL A 430 16.94 -6.37 11.86
N GLU A 431 15.76 -6.03 12.43
CA GLU A 431 15.70 -5.35 13.71
C GLU A 431 14.34 -5.57 14.38
N LEU A 432 14.29 -5.69 15.70
CA LEU A 432 13.08 -5.73 16.52
C LEU A 432 13.32 -4.92 17.78
N GLN A 433 12.60 -3.81 17.92
CA GLN A 433 12.77 -2.89 19.06
C GLN A 433 11.44 -2.27 19.50
N ALA A 434 11.46 -1.62 20.68
CA ALA A 434 10.43 -0.66 21.05
C ALA A 434 10.35 0.47 20.00
N THR A 435 9.15 0.94 19.70
CA THR A 435 8.93 1.89 18.60
C THR A 435 9.77 3.15 18.74
N GLU A 436 9.71 3.84 19.87
CA GLU A 436 10.47 5.08 20.06
C GLU A 436 11.99 4.85 19.98
N GLN A 437 12.48 3.74 20.53
CA GLN A 437 13.89 3.38 20.45
C GLN A 437 14.33 3.14 19.00
N LEU A 438 13.52 2.48 18.18
CA LEU A 438 13.82 2.24 16.77
C LEU A 438 13.93 3.55 15.98
N PHE A 439 13.06 4.54 16.29
CA PHE A 439 13.11 5.84 15.61
C PHE A 439 14.27 6.73 16.07
N GLU A 440 14.63 6.67 17.37
CA GLU A 440 15.70 7.50 17.92
C GLU A 440 17.09 6.91 17.70
N GLN A 441 17.21 5.58 17.80
CA GLN A 441 18.49 4.86 17.78
C GLN A 441 18.42 3.59 16.92
N PRO A 442 18.15 3.71 15.61
CA PRO A 442 18.13 2.56 14.72
C PRO A 442 19.51 1.91 14.63
N GLN A 443 19.57 0.59 14.82
CA GLN A 443 20.83 -0.15 14.88
C GLN A 443 21.34 -0.50 13.48
N SER A 444 20.45 -0.84 12.54
CA SER A 444 20.84 -1.24 11.20
C SER A 444 20.87 -0.06 10.22
N ASP A 445 21.78 -0.11 9.24
CA ASP A 445 21.82 0.88 8.15
C ASP A 445 20.53 0.89 7.34
N TYR A 446 19.92 -0.29 7.15
CA TYR A 446 18.66 -0.41 6.44
C TYR A 446 17.52 0.29 7.19
N THR A 447 17.41 0.11 8.50
CA THR A 447 16.40 0.80 9.32
C THR A 447 16.61 2.31 9.28
N ARG A 448 17.87 2.79 9.34
CA ARG A 448 18.18 4.22 9.19
C ARG A 448 17.71 4.79 7.86
N GLN A 449 17.98 4.08 6.75
CA GLN A 449 17.52 4.47 5.42
C GLN A 449 15.99 4.47 5.33
N LEU A 450 15.32 3.47 5.91
CA LEU A 450 13.87 3.35 5.92
C LEU A 450 13.21 4.51 6.69
N ILE A 451 13.76 4.87 7.87
CA ILE A 451 13.28 6.00 8.68
C ILE A 451 13.54 7.32 7.95
N GLN A 452 14.73 7.50 7.37
CA GLN A 452 15.05 8.70 6.59
C GLN A 452 14.10 8.86 5.40
N ALA A 453 13.84 7.78 4.66
CA ALA A 453 12.88 7.80 3.56
C ALA A 453 11.45 8.15 4.03
N SER A 454 11.04 7.70 5.22
CA SER A 454 9.72 8.01 5.78
C SER A 454 9.52 9.48 6.19
N GLN A 455 10.59 10.27 6.29
CA GLN A 455 10.48 11.71 6.52
C GLN A 455 9.91 12.46 5.30
N TYR A 456 9.93 11.81 4.15
CA TYR A 456 9.30 12.32 2.93
C TYR A 456 7.81 11.92 2.79
N GLN A 457 7.28 11.12 3.70
CA GLN A 457 5.86 10.77 3.84
C GLN A 457 5.21 11.63 4.93
#